data_87b70b36a73e9e2ef490fea205a7b541
#
_entry.id   87b70b36a73e9e2ef490fea205a7b541
#
_cell.length_a   1.000
_cell.length_b   1.000
_cell.length_c   1.000
_cell.angle_alpha   90.00
_cell.angle_beta   90.00
_cell.angle_gamma   90.00
#
_symmetry.space_group_name_H-M   'P 1'
#
loop_
_entity.id
_entity.type
_entity.pdbx_description
1 polymer ?
#
loop_
_entity_poly.entity_id
_entity_poly.type
_entity_poly.pdbx_seq_one_letter_code
_entity_poly.pdbx_strand_id
1 'polypeptide(L)'
;MDKKRRMLSILTRSLGFLLVIYLGYFLKMRKITSQEFGKVLSTIVMNITLPCAILSSLTPLYFSVTLLIPFILGIFGNMLLDFVGYKTHKHSDKLERGVAVVDNSGFNVGTFALPFIQAVFPASYIFNVILFDTGNSIMCIRGNYLIAEKVAYGQEKQSFASIIKKLFSSIPLCTYLFSLTFSLLHLSIPQEILNITSIAGNANPFIAMLMIGTLVDFHVSKDEFFSLFKRLSYRFLTMGALAAVVYFLVPTDLVAKQMVVLCLFAPITTLGPVHSLQLGSKSPEAANLNTLSIFASITLLTILSLLFVA
;
A
#
# COMPACT_ATOMS: atom_id res chain seq x y z
N MET A 1 -1.50 -6.33 29.36
CA MET A 1 -1.16 -7.58 28.59
C MET A 1 0.35 -7.69 28.57
N ASP A 2 0.90 -8.84 28.99
CA ASP A 2 2.34 -9.10 29.08
C ASP A 2 3.00 -8.92 27.69
N LYS A 3 4.22 -8.34 27.65
CA LYS A 3 5.02 -8.12 26.44
C LYS A 3 5.14 -9.40 25.60
N LYS A 4 5.41 -10.55 26.26
CA LYS A 4 5.50 -11.87 25.62
C LYS A 4 4.21 -12.25 24.90
N ARG A 5 3.04 -11.98 25.49
CA ARG A 5 1.73 -12.24 24.88
C ARG A 5 1.46 -11.35 23.67
N ARG A 6 1.91 -10.08 23.70
CA ARG A 6 1.79 -9.17 22.54
C ARG A 6 2.66 -9.65 21.37
N MET A 7 3.91 -10.02 21.63
CA MET A 7 4.80 -10.55 20.60
C MET A 7 4.25 -11.83 19.97
N LEU A 8 3.74 -12.77 20.80
CA LEU A 8 3.10 -13.99 20.29
C LEU A 8 1.87 -13.68 19.44
N SER A 9 1.05 -12.72 19.86
CA SER A 9 -0.13 -12.28 19.08
C SER A 9 0.27 -11.73 17.70
N ILE A 10 1.34 -10.94 17.59
CA ILE A 10 1.84 -10.44 16.30
C ILE A 10 2.27 -11.60 15.40
N LEU A 11 3.09 -12.51 15.94
CA LEU A 11 3.57 -13.67 15.18
C LEU A 11 2.42 -14.56 14.68
N THR A 12 1.45 -14.85 15.53
CA THR A 12 0.30 -15.68 15.16
C THR A 12 -0.58 -15.01 14.11
N ARG A 13 -0.78 -13.69 14.17
CA ARG A 13 -1.54 -12.93 13.17
C ARG A 13 -0.79 -12.84 11.84
N SER A 14 0.52 -12.60 11.87
CA SER A 14 1.35 -12.60 10.66
C SER A 14 1.37 -13.96 9.98
N LEU A 15 1.49 -15.04 10.77
CA LEU A 15 1.36 -16.41 10.25
C LEU A 15 -0.04 -16.65 9.67
N GLY A 16 -1.08 -16.19 10.35
CA GLY A 16 -2.46 -16.25 9.85
C GLY A 16 -2.61 -15.58 8.48
N PHE A 17 -1.99 -14.42 8.27
CA PHE A 17 -2.00 -13.75 6.96
C PHE A 17 -1.29 -14.56 5.88
N LEU A 18 -0.11 -15.10 6.19
CA LEU A 18 0.59 -16.00 5.26
C LEU A 18 -0.25 -17.22 4.90
N LEU A 19 -0.95 -17.81 5.87
CA LEU A 19 -1.84 -18.95 5.64
C LEU A 19 -3.04 -18.56 4.75
N VAL A 20 -3.63 -17.38 4.92
CA VAL A 20 -4.74 -16.90 4.08
C VAL A 20 -4.25 -16.58 2.67
N ILE A 21 -3.08 -15.96 2.51
CA ILE A 21 -2.44 -15.75 1.20
C ILE A 21 -2.18 -17.10 0.53
N TYR A 22 -1.60 -18.07 1.26
CA TYR A 22 -1.39 -19.42 0.75
C TYR A 22 -2.70 -20.11 0.37
N LEU A 23 -3.76 -19.95 1.16
CA LEU A 23 -5.09 -20.47 0.84
C LEU A 23 -5.60 -19.92 -0.51
N GLY A 24 -5.52 -18.61 -0.73
CA GLY A 24 -5.90 -17.97 -2.00
C GLY A 24 -5.12 -18.55 -3.18
N TYR A 25 -3.80 -18.67 -3.03
CA TYR A 25 -2.92 -19.28 -4.03
C TYR A 25 -3.27 -20.75 -4.26
N PHE A 26 -3.49 -21.54 -3.21
CA PHE A 26 -3.85 -22.95 -3.28
C PHE A 26 -5.17 -23.16 -4.00
N LEU A 27 -6.20 -22.38 -3.71
CA LEU A 27 -7.50 -22.44 -4.40
C LEU A 27 -7.35 -22.17 -5.90
N LYS A 28 -6.50 -21.21 -6.29
CA LYS A 28 -6.17 -20.94 -7.69
C LYS A 28 -5.44 -22.14 -8.33
N MET A 29 -4.43 -22.70 -7.67
CA MET A 29 -3.68 -23.86 -8.17
C MET A 29 -4.56 -25.09 -8.36
N ARG A 30 -5.55 -25.29 -7.49
CA ARG A 30 -6.54 -26.37 -7.60
C ARG A 30 -7.67 -26.08 -8.60
N LYS A 31 -7.62 -24.92 -9.29
CA LYS A 31 -8.65 -24.47 -10.25
C LYS A 31 -10.07 -24.35 -9.63
N ILE A 32 -10.15 -24.25 -8.29
CA ILE A 32 -11.40 -23.95 -7.57
C ILE A 32 -11.76 -22.47 -7.77
N THR A 33 -10.74 -21.62 -7.83
CA THR A 33 -10.87 -20.20 -8.17
C THR A 33 -9.97 -19.88 -9.36
N SER A 34 -10.17 -18.68 -9.93
CA SER A 34 -9.37 -18.18 -11.06
C SER A 34 -8.75 -16.83 -10.72
N GLN A 35 -7.87 -16.33 -11.58
CA GLN A 35 -7.36 -14.96 -11.47
C GLN A 35 -8.48 -13.91 -11.59
N GLU A 36 -9.55 -14.22 -12.33
CA GLU A 36 -10.76 -13.38 -12.41
C GLU A 36 -11.46 -13.25 -11.06
N PHE A 37 -11.50 -14.32 -10.27
CA PHE A 37 -12.01 -14.27 -8.90
C PHE A 37 -11.19 -13.32 -8.02
N GLY A 38 -9.87 -13.28 -8.19
CA GLY A 38 -9.00 -12.31 -7.53
C GLY A 38 -9.37 -10.86 -7.88
N LYS A 39 -9.74 -10.58 -9.13
CA LYS A 39 -10.22 -9.26 -9.56
C LYS A 39 -11.58 -8.91 -8.92
N VAL A 40 -12.49 -9.89 -8.80
CA VAL A 40 -13.77 -9.70 -8.09
C VAL A 40 -13.51 -9.36 -6.62
N LEU A 41 -12.64 -10.11 -5.95
CA LEU A 41 -12.23 -9.82 -4.57
C LEU A 41 -11.61 -8.41 -4.45
N SER A 42 -10.77 -8.00 -5.41
CA SER A 42 -10.22 -6.64 -5.46
C SER A 42 -11.33 -5.58 -5.52
N THR A 43 -12.36 -5.80 -6.32
CA THR A 43 -13.52 -4.90 -6.41
C THR A 43 -14.27 -4.82 -5.08
N ILE A 44 -14.48 -5.95 -4.40
CA ILE A 44 -15.13 -5.99 -3.08
C ILE A 44 -14.27 -5.26 -2.04
N VAL A 45 -12.95 -5.50 -2.03
CA VAL A 45 -12.03 -4.84 -1.11
C VAL A 45 -12.05 -3.34 -1.32
N MET A 46 -11.83 -2.87 -2.53
CA MET A 46 -11.69 -1.44 -2.82
C MET A 46 -12.99 -0.66 -2.67
N ASN A 47 -14.14 -1.27 -2.97
CA ASN A 47 -15.40 -0.54 -3.02
C ASN A 47 -16.30 -0.77 -1.79
N ILE A 48 -16.03 -1.79 -0.98
CA ILE A 48 -16.89 -2.16 0.16
C ILE A 48 -16.08 -2.29 1.44
N THR A 49 -15.19 -3.32 1.54
CA THR A 49 -14.63 -3.66 2.84
C THR A 49 -13.58 -2.67 3.32
N LEU A 50 -12.74 -2.13 2.44
CA LEU A 50 -11.77 -1.09 2.78
C LEU A 50 -12.45 0.24 3.17
N PRO A 51 -13.40 0.81 2.41
CA PRO A 51 -14.19 1.96 2.86
C PRO A 51 -14.85 1.76 4.22
N CYS A 52 -15.49 0.61 4.44
CA CYS A 52 -16.10 0.29 5.71
C CYS A 52 -15.08 0.18 6.86
N ALA A 53 -13.92 -0.41 6.60
CA ALA A 53 -12.82 -0.50 7.57
C ALA A 53 -12.28 0.88 7.95
N ILE A 54 -12.16 1.80 7.00
CA ILE A 54 -11.75 3.18 7.23
C ILE A 54 -12.79 3.91 8.09
N LEU A 55 -14.06 3.83 7.72
CA LEU A 55 -15.15 4.51 8.45
C LEU A 55 -15.28 3.99 9.89
N SER A 56 -15.20 2.68 10.10
CA SER A 56 -15.28 2.08 11.44
C SER A 56 -14.07 2.35 12.33
N SER A 57 -12.96 2.84 11.75
CA SER A 57 -11.74 3.24 12.48
C SER A 57 -11.68 4.74 12.78
N LEU A 58 -12.74 5.50 12.46
CA LEU A 58 -12.78 6.95 12.68
C LEU A 58 -12.71 7.29 14.17
N THR A 59 -11.81 8.23 14.49
CA THR A 59 -11.69 8.84 15.82
C THR A 59 -11.68 10.35 15.66
N PRO A 60 -12.31 11.11 16.59
CA PRO A 60 -12.18 12.57 16.59
C PRO A 60 -10.71 13.00 16.70
N LEU A 61 -10.33 14.03 15.96
CA LEU A 61 -8.95 14.53 15.93
C LEU A 61 -8.94 16.02 16.26
N TYR A 62 -7.92 16.43 16.98
CA TYR A 62 -7.55 17.83 17.09
C TYR A 62 -6.58 18.18 15.99
N PHE A 63 -6.87 19.25 15.24
CA PHE A 63 -5.98 19.71 14.18
C PHE A 63 -4.60 20.07 14.75
N SER A 64 -3.57 19.43 14.22
CA SER A 64 -2.19 19.80 14.45
C SER A 64 -1.45 19.76 13.12
N VAL A 65 -0.52 20.68 12.90
CA VAL A 65 0.30 20.70 11.69
C VAL A 65 1.08 19.39 11.53
N THR A 66 1.40 18.71 12.62
CA THR A 66 2.09 17.40 12.60
C THR A 66 1.26 16.30 11.93
N LEU A 67 -0.08 16.44 11.83
CA LEU A 67 -0.93 15.52 11.08
C LEU A 67 -0.65 15.53 9.58
N LEU A 68 -0.08 16.61 9.04
CA LEU A 68 0.30 16.68 7.63
C LEU A 68 1.57 15.85 7.33
N ILE A 69 2.35 15.50 8.34
CA ILE A 69 3.62 14.78 8.15
C ILE A 69 3.42 13.42 7.48
N PRO A 70 2.54 12.51 7.96
CA PRO A 70 2.29 11.26 7.26
C PRO A 70 1.80 11.44 5.83
N PHE A 71 0.91 12.41 5.58
CA PHE A 71 0.41 12.73 4.24
C PHE A 71 1.55 13.15 3.28
N ILE A 72 2.39 14.09 3.71
CA ILE A 72 3.54 14.57 2.93
C ILE A 72 4.52 13.42 2.68
N LEU A 73 4.78 12.57 3.68
CA LEU A 73 5.68 11.42 3.55
C LEU A 73 5.11 10.35 2.59
N GLY A 74 3.80 10.21 2.48
CA GLY A 74 3.16 9.38 1.47
C GLY A 74 3.45 9.85 0.05
N ILE A 75 3.43 11.16 -0.19
CA ILE A 75 3.82 11.76 -1.49
C ILE A 75 5.33 11.65 -1.69
N PHE A 76 6.12 12.11 -0.72
CA PHE A 76 7.58 12.18 -0.82
C PHE A 76 8.21 10.80 -1.01
N GLY A 77 7.73 9.78 -0.29
CA GLY A 77 8.19 8.40 -0.45
C GLY A 77 8.01 7.88 -1.88
N ASN A 78 6.88 8.20 -2.52
CA ASN A 78 6.64 7.87 -3.93
C ASN A 78 7.62 8.60 -4.85
N MET A 79 7.77 9.92 -4.70
CA MET A 79 8.70 10.72 -5.52
C MET A 79 10.14 10.21 -5.40
N LEU A 80 10.55 9.79 -4.21
CA LEU A 80 11.88 9.22 -3.99
C LEU A 80 12.03 7.89 -4.71
N LEU A 81 11.01 7.04 -4.70
CA LEU A 81 11.01 5.76 -5.43
C LEU A 81 10.93 5.97 -6.95
N ASP A 82 10.18 6.96 -7.44
CA ASP A 82 10.18 7.37 -8.86
C ASP A 82 11.60 7.75 -9.30
N PHE A 83 12.29 8.55 -8.47
CA PHE A 83 13.67 8.95 -8.72
C PHE A 83 14.63 7.74 -8.73
N VAL A 84 14.47 6.79 -7.81
CA VAL A 84 15.27 5.56 -7.78
C VAL A 84 15.02 4.73 -9.05
N GLY A 85 13.76 4.52 -9.45
CA GLY A 85 13.42 3.84 -10.70
C GLY A 85 14.06 4.49 -11.92
N TYR A 86 13.95 5.82 -12.02
CA TYR A 86 14.58 6.61 -13.08
C TYR A 86 16.11 6.45 -13.11
N LYS A 87 16.77 6.55 -11.96
CA LYS A 87 18.24 6.49 -11.86
C LYS A 87 18.82 5.11 -12.11
N THR A 88 18.17 4.06 -11.64
CA THR A 88 18.61 2.68 -11.82
C THR A 88 18.55 2.24 -13.28
N HIS A 89 17.68 2.87 -14.09
CA HIS A 89 17.53 2.59 -15.53
C HIS A 89 18.00 3.75 -16.43
N LYS A 90 18.95 4.57 -15.95
CA LYS A 90 19.47 5.75 -16.71
C LYS A 90 20.07 5.42 -18.06
N HIS A 91 20.55 4.18 -18.27
CA HIS A 91 21.18 3.71 -19.52
C HIS A 91 20.18 2.93 -20.42
N SER A 92 18.98 2.64 -19.94
CA SER A 92 17.92 2.03 -20.73
C SER A 92 17.25 3.06 -21.67
N ASP A 93 16.47 2.57 -22.61
CA ASP A 93 15.66 3.44 -23.46
C ASP A 93 14.63 4.24 -22.63
N LYS A 94 13.97 5.21 -23.28
CA LYS A 94 13.03 6.10 -22.58
C LYS A 94 11.80 5.37 -22.05
N LEU A 95 11.29 4.39 -22.81
CA LEU A 95 10.12 3.60 -22.41
C LEU A 95 10.44 2.71 -21.21
N GLU A 96 11.52 1.94 -21.26
CA GLU A 96 11.99 1.10 -20.15
C GLU A 96 12.23 1.92 -18.88
N ARG A 97 12.81 3.12 -19.04
CA ARG A 97 13.03 4.05 -17.92
C ARG A 97 11.72 4.56 -17.33
N GLY A 98 10.72 4.88 -18.14
CA GLY A 98 9.39 5.24 -17.69
C GLY A 98 8.68 4.08 -16.99
N VAL A 99 8.79 2.88 -17.53
CA VAL A 99 8.27 1.65 -16.90
C VAL A 99 8.93 1.41 -15.55
N ALA A 100 10.25 1.56 -15.45
CA ALA A 100 10.97 1.38 -14.19
C ALA A 100 10.55 2.37 -13.09
N VAL A 101 10.08 3.57 -13.45
CA VAL A 101 9.50 4.53 -12.49
C VAL A 101 8.25 3.94 -11.85
N VAL A 102 7.25 3.51 -12.62
CA VAL A 102 5.99 2.99 -12.07
C VAL A 102 6.13 1.60 -11.43
N ASP A 103 7.08 0.79 -11.89
CA ASP A 103 7.34 -0.54 -11.32
C ASP A 103 8.01 -0.48 -9.94
N ASN A 104 8.74 0.60 -9.67
CA ASN A 104 9.46 0.76 -8.40
C ASN A 104 8.67 1.58 -7.38
N SER A 105 7.70 2.39 -7.81
CA SER A 105 6.95 3.32 -6.96
C SER A 105 5.63 2.75 -6.44
N GLY A 106 4.98 3.53 -5.60
CA GLY A 106 3.71 3.16 -4.99
C GLY A 106 3.83 2.21 -3.81
N PHE A 107 2.95 2.41 -2.85
CA PHE A 107 2.83 1.55 -1.67
C PHE A 107 1.44 0.92 -1.64
N ASN A 108 1.38 -0.40 -1.52
CA ASN A 108 0.12 -1.12 -1.34
C ASN A 108 -0.33 -1.01 0.13
N VAL A 109 -0.74 0.20 0.53
CA VAL A 109 -1.18 0.44 1.91
C VAL A 109 -2.60 -0.06 2.10
N GLY A 110 -3.56 0.41 1.30
CA GLY A 110 -4.98 0.15 1.52
C GLY A 110 -5.34 -1.34 1.51
N THR A 111 -4.76 -2.14 0.60
CA THR A 111 -5.11 -3.56 0.47
C THR A 111 -4.11 -4.51 1.13
N PHE A 112 -2.98 -4.00 1.68
CA PHE A 112 -1.99 -4.83 2.37
C PHE A 112 -1.59 -4.29 3.74
N ALA A 113 -0.94 -3.11 3.80
CA ALA A 113 -0.39 -2.62 5.08
C ALA A 113 -1.51 -2.24 6.07
N LEU A 114 -2.58 -1.59 5.62
CA LEU A 114 -3.71 -1.22 6.47
C LEU A 114 -4.40 -2.45 7.10
N PRO A 115 -4.81 -3.49 6.34
CA PRO A 115 -5.33 -4.73 6.92
C PRO A 115 -4.37 -5.38 7.93
N PHE A 116 -3.07 -5.40 7.64
CA PHE A 116 -2.06 -5.92 8.55
C PHE A 116 -2.00 -5.10 9.85
N ILE A 117 -1.93 -3.78 9.74
CA ILE A 117 -1.85 -2.88 10.89
C ILE A 117 -3.13 -2.95 11.73
N GLN A 118 -4.31 -2.99 11.10
CA GLN A 118 -5.60 -3.17 11.79
C GLN A 118 -5.65 -4.45 12.64
N ALA A 119 -5.04 -5.51 12.16
CA ALA A 119 -5.00 -6.77 12.90
C ALA A 119 -4.04 -6.75 14.09
N VAL A 120 -2.98 -5.95 14.03
CA VAL A 120 -1.85 -5.98 14.99
C VAL A 120 -1.91 -4.85 16.00
N PHE A 121 -2.35 -3.66 15.59
CA PHE A 121 -2.31 -2.44 16.38
C PHE A 121 -3.71 -1.94 16.80
N PRO A 122 -3.80 -1.08 17.83
CA PRO A 122 -5.06 -0.45 18.23
C PRO A 122 -5.68 0.41 17.10
N ALA A 123 -7.00 0.51 17.06
CA ALA A 123 -7.72 1.30 16.06
C ALA A 123 -7.28 2.77 16.01
N SER A 124 -6.89 3.36 17.15
CA SER A 124 -6.38 4.74 17.23
C SER A 124 -5.10 4.99 16.41
N TYR A 125 -4.35 3.94 16.05
CA TYR A 125 -3.12 4.07 15.24
C TYR A 125 -3.42 4.20 13.75
N ILE A 126 -4.59 3.68 13.32
CA ILE A 126 -4.99 3.57 11.92
C ILE A 126 -5.06 4.93 11.22
N PHE A 127 -5.37 5.99 11.97
CA PHE A 127 -5.50 7.32 11.39
C PHE A 127 -4.20 7.80 10.72
N ASN A 128 -3.04 7.56 11.31
CA ASN A 128 -1.75 7.90 10.70
C ASN A 128 -1.49 7.12 9.39
N VAL A 129 -2.00 5.89 9.32
CA VAL A 129 -1.95 5.07 8.10
C VAL A 129 -2.85 5.67 7.02
N ILE A 130 -4.06 6.12 7.39
CA ILE A 130 -5.01 6.79 6.49
C ILE A 130 -4.40 8.07 5.92
N LEU A 131 -3.75 8.89 6.75
CA LEU A 131 -3.08 10.12 6.31
C LEU A 131 -1.96 9.81 5.30
N PHE A 132 -1.10 8.84 5.61
CA PHE A 132 -0.05 8.42 4.69
C PHE A 132 -0.63 7.90 3.38
N ASP A 133 -1.66 7.04 3.46
CA ASP A 133 -2.25 6.44 2.26
C ASP A 133 -3.05 7.44 1.43
N THR A 134 -3.56 8.50 2.02
CA THR A 134 -4.18 9.61 1.26
C THR A 134 -3.15 10.25 0.33
N GLY A 135 -1.95 10.59 0.84
CA GLY A 135 -0.86 11.12 0.02
C GLY A 135 -0.34 10.10 -0.99
N ASN A 136 -0.15 8.86 -0.57
CA ASN A 136 0.24 7.75 -1.42
C ASN A 136 -0.77 7.50 -2.56
N SER A 137 -2.08 7.54 -2.26
CA SER A 137 -3.13 7.30 -3.25
C SER A 137 -3.12 8.32 -4.38
N ILE A 138 -2.85 9.60 -4.09
CA ILE A 138 -2.71 10.65 -5.11
C ILE A 138 -1.59 10.27 -6.09
N MET A 139 -0.46 9.83 -5.56
CA MET A 139 0.67 9.40 -6.39
C MET A 139 0.37 8.10 -7.14
N CYS A 140 -0.13 7.07 -6.45
CA CYS A 140 -0.43 5.76 -7.03
C CYS A 140 -1.51 5.83 -8.12
N ILE A 141 -2.58 6.60 -7.92
CA ILE A 141 -3.69 6.66 -8.88
C ILE A 141 -3.23 7.38 -10.16
N ARG A 142 -2.39 8.43 -10.01
CA ARG A 142 -2.03 9.25 -11.16
C ARG A 142 -0.61 9.84 -11.14
N GLY A 143 -0.10 10.30 -10.01
CA GLY A 143 1.17 11.02 -9.92
C GLY A 143 2.34 10.26 -10.54
N ASN A 144 2.57 9.01 -10.10
CA ASN A 144 3.65 8.16 -10.59
C ASN A 144 3.54 7.90 -12.11
N TYR A 145 2.30 7.69 -12.60
CA TYR A 145 2.07 7.48 -14.03
C TYR A 145 2.42 8.73 -14.86
N LEU A 146 2.07 9.92 -14.40
CA LEU A 146 2.40 11.17 -15.11
C LEU A 146 3.90 11.40 -15.20
N ILE A 147 4.63 11.14 -14.09
CA ILE A 147 6.09 11.21 -14.08
C ILE A 147 6.67 10.22 -15.09
N ALA A 148 6.20 8.97 -15.07
CA ALA A 148 6.64 7.93 -15.98
C ALA A 148 6.31 8.22 -17.45
N GLU A 149 5.11 8.73 -17.74
CA GLU A 149 4.68 9.14 -19.09
C GLU A 149 5.58 10.25 -19.64
N LYS A 150 5.91 11.23 -18.79
CA LYS A 150 6.85 12.31 -19.15
C LYS A 150 8.25 11.78 -19.45
N VAL A 151 8.72 10.81 -18.67
CA VAL A 151 10.03 10.16 -18.88
C VAL A 151 10.03 9.35 -20.18
N ALA A 152 8.97 8.59 -20.44
CA ALA A 152 8.85 7.72 -21.61
C ALA A 152 8.65 8.48 -22.93
N TYR A 153 7.81 9.51 -22.90
CA TYR A 153 7.33 10.18 -24.12
C TYR A 153 7.67 11.67 -24.22
N GLY A 154 8.24 12.28 -23.16
CA GLY A 154 8.61 13.70 -23.13
C GLY A 154 7.43 14.67 -22.99
N GLN A 155 6.20 14.18 -22.96
CA GLN A 155 4.98 14.99 -22.88
C GLN A 155 3.95 14.33 -21.95
N GLU A 156 3.18 15.17 -21.28
CA GLU A 156 1.97 14.75 -20.57
C GLU A 156 0.79 14.81 -21.54
N LYS A 157 0.16 13.67 -21.81
CA LYS A 157 -0.98 13.59 -22.75
C LYS A 157 -2.33 13.91 -22.11
N GLN A 158 -2.37 14.18 -20.79
CA GLN A 158 -3.64 14.28 -20.08
C GLN A 158 -3.90 15.66 -19.49
N SER A 159 -5.17 16.10 -19.57
CA SER A 159 -5.60 17.36 -19.00
C SER A 159 -5.75 17.27 -17.48
N PHE A 160 -5.56 18.38 -16.78
CA PHE A 160 -5.77 18.50 -15.32
C PHE A 160 -7.18 18.01 -14.89
N ALA A 161 -8.22 18.34 -15.67
CA ALA A 161 -9.59 17.89 -15.40
C ALA A 161 -9.71 16.35 -15.41
N SER A 162 -9.00 15.66 -16.33
CA SER A 162 -8.96 14.19 -16.38
C SER A 162 -8.30 13.60 -15.14
N ILE A 163 -7.23 14.24 -14.65
CA ILE A 163 -6.52 13.82 -13.43
C ILE A 163 -7.46 13.91 -12.23
N ILE A 164 -8.09 15.06 -12.02
CA ILE A 164 -9.03 15.27 -10.92
C ILE A 164 -10.20 14.29 -10.99
N LYS A 165 -10.79 14.10 -12.17
CA LYS A 165 -11.88 13.12 -12.36
C LYS A 165 -11.46 11.72 -11.93
N LYS A 166 -10.24 11.29 -12.28
CA LYS A 166 -9.71 9.96 -11.92
C LYS A 166 -9.44 9.81 -10.42
N LEU A 167 -8.93 10.85 -9.77
CA LEU A 167 -8.74 10.87 -8.33
C LEU A 167 -10.08 10.72 -7.59
N PHE A 168 -11.08 11.52 -7.93
CA PHE A 168 -12.41 11.47 -7.31
C PHE A 168 -13.28 10.27 -7.76
N SER A 169 -12.87 9.49 -8.72
CA SER A 169 -13.50 8.19 -9.01
C SER A 169 -13.00 7.05 -8.11
N SER A 170 -11.96 7.28 -7.30
CA SER A 170 -11.46 6.31 -6.33
C SER A 170 -12.29 6.35 -5.05
N ILE A 171 -13.10 5.31 -4.81
CA ILE A 171 -13.90 5.19 -3.58
C ILE A 171 -13.02 5.23 -2.33
N PRO A 172 -11.88 4.50 -2.22
CA PRO A 172 -11.01 4.61 -1.05
C PRO A 172 -10.49 6.02 -0.81
N LEU A 173 -10.03 6.73 -1.86
CA LEU A 173 -9.55 8.10 -1.71
C LEU A 173 -10.66 9.03 -1.24
N CYS A 174 -11.86 8.94 -1.83
CA CYS A 174 -13.02 9.72 -1.38
C CYS A 174 -13.36 9.40 0.09
N THR A 175 -13.28 8.13 0.49
CA THR A 175 -13.52 7.72 1.88
C THR A 175 -12.46 8.28 2.83
N TYR A 176 -11.18 8.30 2.43
CA TYR A 176 -10.12 8.96 3.21
C TYR A 176 -10.41 10.44 3.40
N LEU A 177 -10.72 11.16 2.32
CA LEU A 177 -11.02 12.60 2.38
C LEU A 177 -12.27 12.87 3.23
N PHE A 178 -13.32 12.07 3.09
CA PHE A 178 -14.52 12.14 3.92
C PHE A 178 -14.18 11.93 5.40
N SER A 179 -13.41 10.86 5.69
CA SER A 179 -12.99 10.53 7.05
C SER A 179 -12.17 11.64 7.71
N LEU A 180 -11.23 12.22 6.95
CA LEU A 180 -10.42 13.36 7.38
C LEU A 180 -11.30 14.57 7.69
N THR A 181 -12.23 14.91 6.80
CA THR A 181 -13.14 16.03 6.97
C THR A 181 -14.03 15.86 8.21
N PHE A 182 -14.62 14.67 8.39
CA PHE A 182 -15.45 14.37 9.57
C PHE A 182 -14.65 14.48 10.87
N SER A 183 -13.45 13.90 10.89
CA SER A 183 -12.58 13.95 12.07
C SER A 183 -12.14 15.38 12.42
N LEU A 184 -11.80 16.20 11.43
CA LEU A 184 -11.39 17.60 11.63
C LEU A 184 -12.52 18.50 12.06
N LEU A 185 -13.76 18.23 11.61
CA LEU A 185 -14.96 18.95 12.01
C LEU A 185 -15.54 18.44 13.34
N HIS A 186 -14.89 17.48 13.99
CA HIS A 186 -15.36 16.79 15.19
C HIS A 186 -16.76 16.18 15.05
N LEU A 187 -17.13 15.80 13.82
CA LEU A 187 -18.39 15.12 13.56
C LEU A 187 -18.26 13.64 13.91
N SER A 188 -19.28 13.10 14.55
CA SER A 188 -19.37 11.68 14.85
C SER A 188 -20.33 10.98 13.89
N ILE A 189 -19.94 9.78 13.44
CA ILE A 189 -20.87 8.91 12.71
C ILE A 189 -21.77 8.22 13.74
N PRO A 190 -23.10 8.14 13.52
CA PRO A 190 -24.01 7.41 14.40
C PRO A 190 -23.54 5.97 14.63
N GLN A 191 -23.69 5.49 15.88
CA GLN A 191 -23.20 4.18 16.28
C GLN A 191 -23.84 3.03 15.47
N GLU A 192 -25.08 3.20 15.04
CA GLU A 192 -25.80 2.24 14.20
C GLU A 192 -25.10 2.07 12.84
N ILE A 193 -24.65 3.17 12.24
CA ILE A 193 -23.88 3.13 10.98
C ILE A 193 -22.52 2.47 11.20
N LEU A 194 -21.84 2.79 12.31
CA LEU A 194 -20.57 2.16 12.66
C LEU A 194 -20.72 0.65 12.88
N ASN A 195 -21.81 0.21 13.50
CA ASN A 195 -22.10 -1.21 13.71
C ASN A 195 -22.29 -1.94 12.37
N ILE A 196 -23.00 -1.33 11.41
CA ILE A 196 -23.19 -1.89 10.07
C ILE A 196 -21.85 -1.92 9.30
N THR A 197 -21.13 -0.82 9.26
CA THR A 197 -19.85 -0.74 8.54
C THR A 197 -18.78 -1.64 9.15
N SER A 198 -18.80 -1.88 10.45
CA SER A 198 -17.86 -2.78 11.12
C SER A 198 -17.97 -4.24 10.66
N ILE A 199 -19.16 -4.70 10.24
CA ILE A 199 -19.36 -6.07 9.72
C ILE A 199 -18.48 -6.27 8.48
N ALA A 200 -18.58 -5.38 7.50
CA ALA A 200 -17.76 -5.45 6.28
C ALA A 200 -16.29 -5.06 6.56
N GLY A 201 -16.07 -4.06 7.42
CA GLY A 201 -14.75 -3.58 7.79
C GLY A 201 -13.89 -4.65 8.48
N ASN A 202 -14.48 -5.45 9.35
CA ASN A 202 -13.77 -6.54 10.03
C ASN A 202 -13.43 -7.72 9.09
N ALA A 203 -14.15 -7.87 7.99
CA ALA A 203 -13.84 -8.87 6.96
C ALA A 203 -12.67 -8.44 6.05
N ASN A 204 -12.32 -7.14 6.03
CA ASN A 204 -11.32 -6.58 5.13
C ASN A 204 -9.97 -7.30 5.21
N PRO A 205 -9.36 -7.56 6.39
CA PRO A 205 -8.07 -8.24 6.46
C PRO A 205 -8.08 -9.63 5.81
N PHE A 206 -9.12 -10.42 6.05
CA PHE A 206 -9.24 -11.76 5.48
C PHE A 206 -9.41 -11.71 3.95
N ILE A 207 -10.35 -10.89 3.46
CA ILE A 207 -10.66 -10.81 2.02
C ILE A 207 -9.47 -10.22 1.25
N ALA A 208 -8.78 -9.21 1.81
CA ALA A 208 -7.59 -8.62 1.19
C ALA A 208 -6.44 -9.63 1.07
N MET A 209 -6.15 -10.42 2.11
CA MET A 209 -5.10 -11.44 2.05
C MET A 209 -5.46 -12.59 1.11
N LEU A 210 -6.72 -13.02 1.09
CA LEU A 210 -7.22 -14.03 0.14
C LEU A 210 -7.09 -13.54 -1.31
N MET A 211 -7.49 -12.29 -1.57
CA MET A 211 -7.32 -11.63 -2.87
C MET A 211 -5.86 -11.65 -3.32
N ILE A 212 -4.95 -11.22 -2.45
CA ILE A 212 -3.52 -11.22 -2.76
C ILE A 212 -3.06 -12.62 -3.16
N GLY A 213 -3.43 -13.65 -2.40
CA GLY A 213 -3.08 -15.04 -2.71
C GLY A 213 -3.59 -15.49 -4.08
N THR A 214 -4.81 -15.11 -4.47
CA THR A 214 -5.37 -15.47 -5.79
C THR A 214 -4.70 -14.73 -6.94
N LEU A 215 -4.18 -13.51 -6.69
CA LEU A 215 -3.49 -12.70 -7.71
C LEU A 215 -2.00 -13.04 -7.84
N VAL A 216 -1.37 -13.61 -6.80
CA VAL A 216 0.03 -14.04 -6.83
C VAL A 216 0.27 -15.03 -7.96
N ASP A 217 1.29 -14.79 -8.76
CA ASP A 217 1.76 -15.70 -9.81
C ASP A 217 3.29 -15.87 -9.70
N PHE A 218 3.74 -17.13 -9.70
CA PHE A 218 5.16 -17.48 -9.56
C PHE A 218 5.68 -18.09 -10.87
N HIS A 219 5.97 -17.24 -11.83
CA HIS A 219 6.65 -17.65 -13.06
C HIS A 219 7.91 -16.80 -13.26
N VAL A 220 8.93 -17.06 -12.44
CA VAL A 220 10.18 -16.29 -12.44
C VAL A 220 11.34 -17.25 -12.71
N SER A 221 12.12 -16.99 -13.75
CA SER A 221 13.38 -17.70 -14.00
C SER A 221 14.44 -17.31 -12.94
N LYS A 222 15.52 -18.11 -12.82
CA LYS A 222 16.59 -17.79 -11.84
C LYS A 222 17.26 -16.45 -12.15
N ASP A 223 17.53 -16.17 -13.42
CA ASP A 223 18.22 -14.94 -13.83
C ASP A 223 17.33 -13.71 -13.60
N GLU A 224 16.04 -13.82 -13.92
CA GLU A 224 15.04 -12.80 -13.64
C GLU A 224 14.89 -12.55 -12.12
N PHE A 225 14.92 -13.60 -11.31
CA PHE A 225 14.85 -13.48 -9.85
C PHE A 225 15.97 -12.59 -9.28
N PHE A 226 17.21 -12.75 -9.73
CA PHE A 226 18.32 -11.91 -9.26
C PHE A 226 18.17 -10.46 -9.68
N SER A 227 17.68 -10.19 -10.89
CA SER A 227 17.38 -8.83 -11.37
C SER A 227 16.31 -8.17 -10.51
N LEU A 228 15.19 -8.86 -10.29
CA LEU A 228 14.07 -8.38 -9.47
C LEU A 228 14.47 -8.18 -8.00
N PHE A 229 15.26 -9.10 -7.44
CA PHE A 229 15.79 -8.99 -6.08
C PHE A 229 16.68 -7.75 -5.92
N LYS A 230 17.55 -7.48 -6.90
CA LYS A 230 18.37 -6.26 -6.91
C LYS A 230 17.52 -4.98 -6.94
N ARG A 231 16.47 -4.95 -7.76
CA ARG A 231 15.53 -3.80 -7.82
C ARG A 231 14.80 -3.60 -6.49
N LEU A 232 14.30 -4.67 -5.88
CA LEU A 232 13.67 -4.63 -4.56
C LEU A 232 14.65 -4.19 -3.47
N SER A 233 15.90 -4.61 -3.55
CA SER A 233 16.94 -4.18 -2.59
C SER A 233 17.14 -2.66 -2.65
N TYR A 234 17.21 -2.05 -3.83
CA TYR A 234 17.28 -0.59 -3.96
C TYR A 234 16.05 0.10 -3.34
N ARG A 235 14.85 -0.44 -3.59
CA ARG A 235 13.62 0.08 -3.00
C ARG A 235 13.67 0.03 -1.48
N PHE A 236 13.90 -1.15 -0.90
CA PHE A 236 13.86 -1.33 0.55
C PHE A 236 15.03 -0.64 1.28
N LEU A 237 16.21 -0.55 0.67
CA LEU A 237 17.32 0.24 1.22
C LEU A 237 16.99 1.73 1.24
N THR A 238 16.41 2.26 0.16
CA THR A 238 15.98 3.65 0.09
C THR A 238 14.88 3.94 1.12
N MET A 239 13.90 3.07 1.23
CA MET A 239 12.82 3.22 2.22
C MET A 239 13.33 3.01 3.65
N GLY A 240 14.31 2.15 3.86
CA GLY A 240 15.00 1.99 5.14
C GLY A 240 15.74 3.25 5.57
N ALA A 241 16.45 3.91 4.65
CA ALA A 241 17.09 5.21 4.92
C ALA A 241 16.05 6.29 5.25
N LEU A 242 14.95 6.38 4.48
CA LEU A 242 13.87 7.32 4.78
C LEU A 242 13.19 6.99 6.12
N ALA A 243 12.95 5.72 6.41
CA ALA A 243 12.38 5.27 7.68
C ALA A 243 13.25 5.64 8.88
N ALA A 244 14.59 5.53 8.75
CA ALA A 244 15.52 5.98 9.77
C ALA A 244 15.45 7.51 9.97
N VAL A 245 15.40 8.29 8.89
CA VAL A 245 15.20 9.75 8.98
C VAL A 245 13.88 10.07 9.69
N VAL A 246 12.78 9.41 9.29
CA VAL A 246 11.47 9.63 9.92
C VAL A 246 11.51 9.28 11.41
N TYR A 247 12.05 8.14 11.76
CA TYR A 247 12.03 7.65 13.13
C TYR A 247 12.89 8.50 14.09
N PHE A 248 14.07 8.92 13.65
CA PHE A 248 15.03 9.63 14.52
C PHE A 248 14.96 11.14 14.40
N LEU A 249 14.61 11.70 13.23
CA LEU A 249 14.77 13.14 12.97
C LEU A 249 13.46 13.91 12.79
N VAL A 250 12.37 13.26 12.35
CA VAL A 250 11.12 13.99 12.11
C VAL A 250 10.41 14.31 13.44
N PRO A 251 10.04 15.59 13.70
CA PRO A 251 9.39 15.99 14.95
C PRO A 251 7.87 15.68 14.94
N THR A 252 7.52 14.43 15.18
CA THR A 252 6.12 13.99 15.33
C THR A 252 6.03 12.95 16.46
N ASP A 253 4.80 12.58 16.85
CA ASP A 253 4.58 11.59 17.89
C ASP A 253 5.08 10.18 17.48
N LEU A 254 5.37 9.35 18.48
CA LEU A 254 5.94 8.02 18.26
C LEU A 254 5.02 7.11 17.44
N VAL A 255 3.69 7.22 17.64
CA VAL A 255 2.71 6.41 16.92
C VAL A 255 2.74 6.75 15.43
N ALA A 256 2.75 8.05 15.10
CA ALA A 256 2.85 8.50 13.71
C ALA A 256 4.15 7.99 13.06
N LYS A 257 5.29 8.10 13.76
CA LYS A 257 6.58 7.55 13.27
C LYS A 257 6.49 6.06 12.98
N GLN A 258 5.98 5.27 13.92
CA GLN A 258 5.87 3.82 13.78
C GLN A 258 4.95 3.44 12.60
N MET A 259 3.80 4.09 12.47
CA MET A 259 2.85 3.80 11.39
C MET A 259 3.39 4.19 10.02
N VAL A 260 4.04 5.35 9.91
CA VAL A 260 4.70 5.77 8.66
C VAL A 260 5.81 4.79 8.28
N VAL A 261 6.65 4.39 9.22
CA VAL A 261 7.71 3.40 8.97
C VAL A 261 7.11 2.09 8.44
N LEU A 262 6.03 1.57 9.04
CA LEU A 262 5.35 0.39 8.51
C LEU A 262 4.83 0.61 7.09
N CYS A 263 4.23 1.77 6.80
CA CYS A 263 3.73 2.09 5.46
C CYS A 263 4.85 2.17 4.40
N LEU A 264 6.02 2.69 4.76
CA LEU A 264 7.19 2.76 3.86
C LEU A 264 7.71 1.37 3.45
N PHE A 265 7.48 0.35 4.27
CA PHE A 265 7.81 -1.04 3.96
C PHE A 265 6.63 -1.84 3.38
N ALA A 266 5.52 -1.19 3.02
CA ALA A 266 4.44 -1.82 2.27
C ALA A 266 4.93 -2.34 0.90
N PRO A 267 4.29 -3.40 0.36
CA PRO A 267 4.63 -3.90 -0.98
C PRO A 267 4.43 -2.83 -2.05
N ILE A 268 4.91 -3.10 -3.24
CA ILE A 268 4.63 -2.28 -4.43
C ILE A 268 3.11 -2.27 -4.66
N THR A 269 2.60 -1.13 -5.11
CA THR A 269 1.17 -0.99 -5.43
C THR A 269 0.73 -1.94 -6.55
N THR A 270 -0.48 -2.47 -6.45
CA THR A 270 -1.10 -3.29 -7.52
C THR A 270 -1.39 -2.50 -8.79
N LEU A 271 -1.32 -1.16 -8.74
CA LEU A 271 -1.46 -0.29 -9.90
C LEU A 271 -0.19 -0.24 -10.77
N GLY A 272 0.99 -0.60 -10.24
CA GLY A 272 2.25 -0.62 -10.99
C GLY A 272 2.15 -1.43 -12.27
N PRO A 273 1.79 -2.73 -12.26
CA PRO A 273 1.61 -3.53 -13.46
C PRO A 273 0.59 -2.94 -14.46
N VAL A 274 -0.49 -2.34 -13.96
CA VAL A 274 -1.50 -1.69 -14.82
C VAL A 274 -0.91 -0.47 -15.52
N HIS A 275 -0.15 0.35 -14.82
CA HIS A 275 0.51 1.52 -15.38
C HIS A 275 1.60 1.13 -16.39
N SER A 276 2.36 0.07 -16.13
CA SER A 276 3.38 -0.45 -17.07
C SER A 276 2.74 -0.89 -18.39
N LEU A 277 1.60 -1.60 -18.32
CA LEU A 277 0.82 -1.96 -19.51
C LEU A 277 0.30 -0.71 -20.25
N GLN A 278 -0.19 0.30 -19.54
CA GLN A 278 -0.67 1.56 -20.12
C GLN A 278 0.45 2.35 -20.80
N LEU A 279 1.69 2.25 -20.30
CA LEU A 279 2.89 2.80 -20.95
C LEU A 279 3.34 1.98 -22.17
N GLY A 280 2.73 0.83 -22.43
CA GLY A 280 3.08 -0.03 -23.58
C GLY A 280 4.08 -1.15 -23.26
N SER A 281 4.44 -1.36 -22.00
CA SER A 281 5.24 -2.53 -21.60
C SER A 281 4.44 -3.81 -21.80
N LYS A 282 5.11 -4.83 -22.35
CA LYS A 282 4.56 -6.21 -22.48
C LYS A 282 5.26 -7.18 -21.51
N SER A 283 6.20 -6.69 -20.70
CA SER A 283 6.96 -7.52 -19.78
C SER A 283 6.13 -7.91 -18.56
N PRO A 284 6.21 -9.15 -18.08
CA PRO A 284 5.60 -9.61 -16.82
C PRO A 284 6.36 -9.11 -15.57
N GLU A 285 7.51 -8.44 -15.73
CA GLU A 285 8.39 -8.02 -14.62
C GLU A 285 7.67 -7.23 -13.54
N ALA A 286 6.78 -6.30 -13.92
CA ALA A 286 6.01 -5.51 -12.97
C ALA A 286 5.16 -6.38 -12.02
N ALA A 287 4.50 -7.42 -12.56
CA ALA A 287 3.70 -8.36 -11.78
C ALA A 287 4.57 -9.24 -10.88
N ASN A 288 5.69 -9.72 -11.40
CA ASN A 288 6.66 -10.52 -10.66
C ASN A 288 7.30 -9.71 -9.52
N LEU A 289 7.67 -8.45 -9.78
CA LEU A 289 8.23 -7.53 -8.79
C LEU A 289 7.21 -7.23 -7.67
N ASN A 290 5.94 -6.98 -8.03
CA ASN A 290 4.85 -6.82 -7.06
C ASN A 290 4.72 -8.07 -6.17
N THR A 291 4.67 -9.27 -6.77
CA THR A 291 4.57 -10.54 -6.04
C THR A 291 5.73 -10.74 -5.06
N LEU A 292 6.98 -10.56 -5.50
CA LEU A 292 8.16 -10.69 -4.63
C LEU A 292 8.14 -9.65 -3.50
N SER A 293 7.68 -8.43 -3.78
CA SER A 293 7.58 -7.38 -2.76
C SER A 293 6.61 -7.73 -1.63
N ILE A 294 5.54 -8.51 -1.90
CA ILE A 294 4.57 -8.95 -0.89
C ILE A 294 5.26 -9.81 0.18
N PHE A 295 6.06 -10.80 -0.23
CA PHE A 295 6.77 -11.69 0.72
C PHE A 295 7.84 -10.96 1.52
N ALA A 296 8.59 -10.07 0.87
CA ALA A 296 9.56 -9.23 1.56
C ALA A 296 8.86 -8.30 2.57
N SER A 297 7.76 -7.67 2.18
CA SER A 297 7.02 -6.74 3.03
C SER A 297 6.38 -7.42 4.24
N ILE A 298 5.74 -8.58 4.10
CA ILE A 298 5.14 -9.24 5.26
C ILE A 298 6.20 -9.62 6.31
N THR A 299 7.39 -10.03 5.86
CA THR A 299 8.52 -10.31 6.74
C THR A 299 8.99 -9.04 7.45
N LEU A 300 9.21 -7.95 6.71
CA LEU A 300 9.67 -6.67 7.27
C LEU A 300 8.64 -6.04 8.20
N LEU A 301 7.36 -6.03 7.81
CA LEU A 301 6.28 -5.52 8.67
C LEU A 301 6.16 -6.32 9.97
N THR A 302 6.33 -7.64 9.92
CA THR A 302 6.31 -8.48 11.12
C THR A 302 7.49 -8.14 12.04
N ILE A 303 8.72 -8.06 11.51
CA ILE A 303 9.92 -7.72 12.28
C ILE A 303 9.77 -6.32 12.91
N LEU A 304 9.38 -5.31 12.14
CA LEU A 304 9.19 -3.95 12.62
C LEU A 304 8.09 -3.88 13.69
N SER A 305 6.98 -4.58 13.50
CA SER A 305 5.90 -4.63 14.50
C SER A 305 6.36 -5.26 15.81
N LEU A 306 7.20 -6.30 15.75
CA LEU A 306 7.80 -6.89 16.95
C LEU A 306 8.73 -5.90 17.66
N LEU A 307 9.54 -5.15 16.90
CA LEU A 307 10.43 -4.12 17.46
C LEU A 307 9.65 -2.97 18.10
N PHE A 308 8.51 -2.56 17.53
CA PHE A 308 7.69 -1.47 18.06
C PHE A 308 6.90 -1.86 19.32
N VAL A 309 6.68 -3.14 19.56
CA VAL A 309 5.99 -3.66 20.74
C VAL A 309 6.99 -4.15 21.80
N ALA A 310 8.26 -4.36 21.40
CA ALA A 310 9.36 -4.74 22.30
C ALA A 310 9.81 -3.60 23.20
#